data_c61a89cdacb0d782dc1ec837f687b71b
#
_entry.id   c61a89cdacb0d782dc1ec837f687b71b
#
_cell.length_a   1.000
_cell.length_b   1.000
_cell.length_c   1.000
_cell.angle_alpha   90.00
_cell.angle_beta   90.00
_cell.angle_gamma   90.00
#
_symmetry.space_group_name_H-M   'P 1'
#
loop_
_entity.id
_entity.type
_entity.pdbx_description
1 polymer ?
#
loop_
_entity_poly.entity_id
_entity_poly.type
_entity_poly.pdbx_seq_one_letter_code
_entity_poly.pdbx_strand_id
1 'polypeptide(L)'
;EGELERRLLGKPTGPAAYAQPDYGRIHQELRRKGVTLTLLWEEYQAEFANRKTYRYTQFCEHYKAFAKRLKRSMRQIHRAGEKLFVDFAGPTLPLTTGRRAHIFVAAMGASSYTFACATPAETMEDWLSGIARALTFYGGVPQLIVPDNPRAMIADPDRYEPRAGDTVLDFARHYGTSFLP
;
A
#
# COMPACT_ATOMS: atom_id res chain seq x y z
N GLU A 1 1.53 -27.17 -11.64
CA GLU A 1 2.29 -25.94 -11.31
C GLU A 1 3.51 -25.75 -12.21
N GLY A 2 4.34 -26.75 -12.49
CA GLY A 2 5.55 -26.63 -13.32
C GLY A 2 5.35 -26.36 -14.82
N GLU A 3 4.15 -26.55 -15.37
CA GLU A 3 3.83 -26.29 -16.79
C GLU A 3 3.51 -24.80 -17.03
N LEU A 4 2.87 -24.14 -16.07
CA LEU A 4 2.58 -22.70 -16.09
C LEU A 4 3.85 -21.86 -15.92
N GLU A 5 4.78 -22.31 -15.07
CA GLU A 5 6.09 -21.67 -14.92
C GLU A 5 6.93 -21.73 -16.20
N ARG A 6 6.94 -22.87 -16.91
CA ARG A 6 7.64 -23.00 -18.20
C ARG A 6 7.08 -22.11 -19.30
N ARG A 7 5.78 -21.85 -19.32
CA ARG A 7 5.13 -20.94 -20.28
C ARG A 7 5.37 -19.47 -19.99
N LEU A 8 5.48 -19.11 -18.71
CA LEU A 8 5.70 -17.71 -18.27
C LEU A 8 7.17 -17.28 -18.34
N LEU A 9 8.12 -18.22 -18.20
CA LEU A 9 9.56 -17.91 -18.15
C LEU A 9 10.27 -18.01 -19.50
N GLY A 10 9.61 -18.45 -20.58
CA GLY A 10 10.18 -18.55 -21.93
C GLY A 10 11.46 -19.43 -22.00
N LYS A 11 11.54 -20.36 -22.94
CA LYS A 11 12.77 -21.14 -23.16
C LYS A 11 13.94 -20.21 -23.49
N PRO A 12 15.13 -20.35 -22.86
CA PRO A 12 16.32 -19.65 -23.29
C PRO A 12 16.80 -20.22 -24.62
N THR A 13 16.60 -19.48 -25.72
CA THR A 13 17.17 -19.78 -27.03
C THR A 13 18.37 -18.87 -27.25
N GLY A 14 19.61 -19.42 -27.12
CA GLY A 14 20.82 -18.68 -27.44
C GLY A 14 22.12 -19.41 -27.07
N PRO A 15 23.27 -19.11 -27.73
CA PRO A 15 24.52 -19.84 -27.58
C PRO A 15 25.11 -19.66 -26.18
N ALA A 16 25.69 -20.76 -25.63
CA ALA A 16 26.39 -20.86 -24.34
C ALA A 16 25.75 -20.01 -23.22
N ALA A 17 24.55 -20.40 -22.87
CA ALA A 17 23.73 -19.63 -21.92
C ALA A 17 24.44 -19.47 -20.58
N TYR A 18 24.52 -18.24 -20.08
CA TYR A 18 24.93 -17.95 -18.71
C TYR A 18 24.14 -18.83 -17.73
N ALA A 19 24.79 -19.28 -16.67
CA ALA A 19 24.10 -19.96 -15.58
C ALA A 19 23.03 -19.03 -15.00
N GLN A 20 21.79 -19.48 -14.99
CA GLN A 20 20.68 -18.65 -14.49
C GLN A 20 20.63 -18.71 -12.97
N PRO A 21 20.69 -17.56 -12.26
CA PRO A 21 20.49 -17.51 -10.82
C PRO A 21 19.03 -17.79 -10.47
N ASP A 22 18.79 -18.42 -9.33
CA ASP A 22 17.45 -18.50 -8.75
C ASP A 22 17.10 -17.20 -8.03
N TYR A 23 16.50 -16.28 -8.79
CA TYR A 23 16.09 -14.98 -8.22
C TYR A 23 14.98 -15.07 -7.17
N GLY A 24 14.22 -16.18 -7.12
CA GLY A 24 13.22 -16.42 -6.08
C GLY A 24 13.91 -16.68 -4.74
N ARG A 25 14.90 -17.59 -4.73
CA ARG A 25 15.74 -17.87 -3.56
C ARG A 25 16.50 -16.62 -3.11
N ILE A 26 17.13 -15.90 -4.04
CA ILE A 26 17.82 -14.64 -3.79
C ILE A 26 16.92 -13.62 -3.12
N HIS A 27 15.68 -13.47 -3.58
CA HIS A 27 14.70 -12.55 -3.01
C HIS A 27 14.30 -12.93 -1.58
N GLN A 28 14.19 -14.21 -1.28
CA GLN A 28 13.91 -14.70 0.08
C GLN A 28 15.08 -14.48 1.02
N GLU A 29 16.33 -14.78 0.57
CA GLU A 29 17.53 -14.61 1.37
C GLU A 29 17.81 -13.13 1.71
N LEU A 30 17.53 -12.20 0.80
CA LEU A 30 17.67 -10.75 1.06
C LEU A 30 16.77 -10.22 2.18
N ARG A 31 15.75 -10.98 2.61
CA ARG A 31 14.93 -10.60 3.78
C ARG A 31 15.64 -10.86 5.10
N ARG A 32 16.70 -11.66 5.10
CA ARG A 32 17.47 -11.98 6.31
C ARG A 32 18.40 -10.82 6.63
N LYS A 33 18.51 -10.49 7.91
CA LYS A 33 19.39 -9.42 8.38
C LYS A 33 20.87 -9.75 8.06
N GLY A 34 21.55 -8.80 7.43
CA GLY A 34 22.98 -8.94 7.08
C GLY A 34 23.27 -9.59 5.72
N VAL A 35 22.26 -10.11 5.01
CA VAL A 35 22.43 -10.63 3.65
C VAL A 35 22.42 -9.50 2.64
N THR A 36 23.40 -9.46 1.74
CA THR A 36 23.55 -8.45 0.69
C THR A 36 23.53 -9.07 -0.69
N LEU A 37 23.19 -8.27 -1.71
CA LEU A 37 23.26 -8.72 -3.11
C LEU A 37 24.67 -9.13 -3.53
N THR A 38 25.70 -8.51 -2.97
CA THR A 38 27.10 -8.85 -3.23
C THR A 38 27.41 -10.26 -2.75
N LEU A 39 27.03 -10.59 -1.51
CA LEU A 39 27.20 -11.93 -0.94
C LEU A 39 26.51 -13.00 -1.80
N LEU A 40 25.24 -12.78 -2.16
CA LEU A 40 24.48 -13.72 -2.98
C LEU A 40 25.01 -13.85 -4.41
N TRP A 41 25.65 -12.82 -4.94
CA TRP A 41 26.33 -12.89 -6.22
C TRP A 41 27.63 -13.70 -6.12
N GLU A 42 28.41 -13.57 -5.04
CA GLU A 42 29.61 -14.37 -4.77
C GLU A 42 29.24 -15.86 -4.61
N GLU A 43 28.18 -16.17 -3.86
CA GLU A 43 27.64 -17.52 -3.73
C GLU A 43 27.20 -18.09 -5.08
N TYR A 44 26.50 -17.30 -5.89
CA TYR A 44 26.11 -17.68 -7.26
C TYR A 44 27.33 -17.98 -8.13
N GLN A 45 28.39 -17.18 -8.06
CA GLN A 45 29.63 -17.44 -8.79
C GLN A 45 30.31 -18.74 -8.34
N ALA A 46 30.33 -19.02 -7.05
CA ALA A 46 30.88 -20.23 -6.48
C ALA A 46 30.06 -21.47 -6.87
N GLU A 47 28.73 -21.39 -6.82
CA GLU A 47 27.81 -22.46 -7.21
C GLU A 47 27.99 -22.87 -8.70
N PHE A 48 28.28 -21.90 -9.56
CA PHE A 48 28.43 -22.11 -11.00
C PHE A 48 29.87 -21.89 -11.50
N ALA A 49 30.89 -22.22 -10.69
CA ALA A 49 32.31 -21.99 -11.02
C ALA A 49 32.75 -22.55 -12.38
N ASN A 50 32.14 -23.65 -12.86
CA ASN A 50 32.44 -24.31 -14.11
C ASN A 50 31.57 -23.82 -15.31
N ARG A 51 30.79 -22.76 -15.11
CA ARG A 51 29.86 -22.22 -16.13
C ARG A 51 30.08 -20.71 -16.26
N LYS A 52 29.64 -20.14 -17.37
CA LYS A 52 29.64 -18.69 -17.57
C LYS A 52 28.59 -18.03 -16.66
N THR A 53 29.03 -17.13 -15.78
CA THR A 53 28.17 -16.43 -14.82
C THR A 53 28.03 -14.95 -15.19
N TYR A 54 26.94 -14.33 -14.73
CA TYR A 54 26.71 -12.88 -14.89
C TYR A 54 27.72 -12.08 -14.03
N ARG A 55 28.21 -10.96 -14.58
CA ARG A 55 28.92 -9.96 -13.77
C ARG A 55 27.96 -9.31 -12.79
N TYR A 56 28.48 -8.74 -11.71
CA TYR A 56 27.67 -8.15 -10.63
C TYR A 56 26.60 -7.16 -11.14
N THR A 57 26.96 -6.25 -12.05
CA THR A 57 26.02 -5.27 -12.62
C THR A 57 24.83 -5.96 -13.32
N GLN A 58 25.11 -6.95 -14.18
CA GLN A 58 24.07 -7.71 -14.89
C GLN A 58 23.20 -8.52 -13.93
N PHE A 59 23.82 -9.16 -12.92
CA PHE A 59 23.10 -9.88 -11.88
C PHE A 59 22.11 -8.95 -11.13
N CYS A 60 22.56 -7.76 -10.74
CA CYS A 60 21.71 -6.75 -10.10
C CYS A 60 20.59 -6.24 -11.02
N GLU A 61 20.85 -6.02 -12.31
CA GLU A 61 19.84 -5.60 -13.29
C GLU A 61 18.75 -6.67 -13.46
N HIS A 62 19.15 -7.92 -13.63
CA HIS A 62 18.22 -9.04 -13.73
C HIS A 62 17.42 -9.22 -12.46
N TYR A 63 18.04 -9.10 -11.28
CA TYR A 63 17.32 -9.14 -10.00
C TYR A 63 16.32 -7.98 -9.87
N LYS A 64 16.69 -6.76 -10.25
CA LYS A 64 15.76 -5.62 -10.25
C LYS A 64 14.56 -5.85 -11.17
N ALA A 65 14.79 -6.42 -12.35
CA ALA A 65 13.71 -6.76 -13.28
C ALA A 65 12.78 -7.84 -12.70
N PHE A 66 13.33 -8.86 -12.04
CA PHE A 66 12.57 -9.88 -11.32
C PHE A 66 11.75 -9.27 -10.16
N ALA A 67 12.39 -8.49 -9.28
CA ALA A 67 11.74 -7.85 -8.13
C ALA A 67 10.62 -6.89 -8.55
N LYS A 68 10.77 -6.19 -9.69
CA LYS A 68 9.72 -5.34 -10.27
C LYS A 68 8.49 -6.14 -10.70
N ARG A 69 8.66 -7.39 -11.14
CA ARG A 69 7.54 -8.29 -11.47
C ARG A 69 6.81 -8.79 -10.21
N LEU A 70 7.53 -9.03 -9.11
CA LEU A 70 6.96 -9.43 -7.82
C LEU A 70 6.17 -8.30 -7.15
N LYS A 71 6.57 -7.05 -7.38
CA LYS A 71 5.86 -5.85 -6.88
C LYS A 71 4.55 -5.55 -7.61
N ARG A 72 4.01 -6.46 -8.40
CA ARG A 72 2.61 -6.34 -8.83
C ARG A 72 1.75 -6.46 -7.58
N SER A 73 1.29 -5.30 -7.12
CA SER A 73 0.43 -5.10 -5.97
C SER A 73 -0.61 -6.21 -5.88
N MET A 74 -0.83 -6.73 -4.68
CA MET A 74 -2.05 -7.48 -4.37
C MET A 74 -3.21 -6.50 -4.63
N ARG A 75 -3.83 -6.61 -5.79
CA ARG A 75 -5.00 -5.79 -6.13
C ARG A 75 -6.11 -6.22 -5.21
N GLN A 76 -6.37 -5.43 -4.18
CA GLN A 76 -7.51 -5.66 -3.32
C GLN A 76 -8.78 -5.45 -4.17
N ILE A 77 -9.65 -6.43 -4.15
CA ILE A 77 -10.97 -6.31 -4.78
C ILE A 77 -11.87 -5.63 -3.75
N HIS A 78 -12.28 -4.41 -4.03
CA HIS A 78 -13.26 -3.69 -3.23
C HIS A 78 -14.64 -3.83 -3.85
N ARG A 79 -15.64 -4.15 -3.02
CA ARG A 79 -17.04 -4.18 -3.46
C ARG A 79 -17.65 -2.79 -3.37
N ALA A 80 -18.63 -2.50 -4.22
CA ALA A 80 -19.35 -1.25 -4.16
C ALA A 80 -20.07 -1.09 -2.80
N GLY A 81 -19.94 0.09 -2.18
CA GLY A 81 -20.53 0.37 -0.87
C GLY A 81 -19.82 -0.29 0.32
N GLU A 82 -18.74 -1.05 0.10
CA GLU A 82 -18.01 -1.74 1.19
C GLU A 82 -17.14 -0.76 1.97
N LYS A 83 -16.23 -0.05 1.32
CA LYS A 83 -15.21 0.77 1.98
C LYS A 83 -15.15 2.19 1.47
N LEU A 84 -15.04 3.13 2.40
CA LEU A 84 -14.70 4.52 2.18
C LEU A 84 -13.36 4.81 2.83
N PHE A 85 -12.36 5.16 2.05
CA PHE A 85 -11.06 5.61 2.53
C PHE A 85 -11.11 7.11 2.77
N VAL A 86 -10.66 7.55 3.94
CA VAL A 86 -10.66 8.96 4.32
C VAL A 86 -9.28 9.39 4.82
N ASP A 87 -8.86 10.59 4.43
CA ASP A 87 -7.55 11.14 4.75
C ASP A 87 -7.56 12.66 4.67
N PHE A 88 -6.50 13.31 5.19
CA PHE A 88 -6.17 14.70 4.93
C PHE A 88 -5.01 14.78 3.95
N ALA A 89 -5.14 15.64 2.93
CA ALA A 89 -4.05 15.92 2.02
C ALA A 89 -2.90 16.62 2.77
N GLY A 90 -1.64 16.16 2.56
CA GLY A 90 -0.48 16.76 3.22
C GLY A 90 -0.30 18.27 2.97
N PRO A 91 -0.50 18.81 1.74
CA PRO A 91 -0.46 20.24 1.49
C PRO A 91 -1.71 20.98 1.99
N THR A 92 -1.52 22.10 2.69
CA THR A 92 -2.61 23.03 3.05
C THR A 92 -2.72 24.16 2.04
N LEU A 93 -3.92 24.72 1.84
CA LEU A 93 -4.18 25.83 0.91
C LEU A 93 -4.21 27.16 1.65
N PRO A 94 -3.51 28.21 1.17
CA PRO A 94 -3.65 29.55 1.72
C PRO A 94 -5.00 30.16 1.35
N LEU A 95 -5.67 30.76 2.33
CA LEU A 95 -6.90 31.50 2.14
C LEU A 95 -6.60 33.01 2.02
N THR A 96 -7.48 33.74 1.37
CA THR A 96 -7.39 35.21 1.24
C THR A 96 -7.41 35.94 2.59
N THR A 97 -7.90 35.28 3.63
CA THR A 97 -7.95 35.76 5.01
C THR A 97 -6.61 35.62 5.76
N GLY A 98 -5.56 35.11 5.11
CA GLY A 98 -4.25 34.79 5.72
C GLY A 98 -4.24 33.48 6.52
N ARG A 99 -5.35 32.79 6.67
CA ARG A 99 -5.45 31.45 7.28
C ARG A 99 -5.10 30.36 6.27
N ARG A 100 -4.84 29.15 6.74
CA ARG A 100 -4.67 27.98 5.88
C ARG A 100 -5.86 27.03 6.04
N ALA A 101 -6.26 26.40 4.97
CA ALA A 101 -7.27 25.35 4.99
C ALA A 101 -6.59 23.98 4.81
N HIS A 102 -7.03 23.00 5.56
CA HIS A 102 -6.72 21.60 5.36
C HIS A 102 -7.71 21.00 4.36
N ILE A 103 -7.31 20.02 3.62
CA ILE A 103 -8.15 19.38 2.60
C ILE A 103 -8.49 17.97 3.06
N PHE A 104 -9.72 17.79 3.49
CA PHE A 104 -10.27 16.47 3.76
C PHE A 104 -10.63 15.78 2.44
N VAL A 105 -10.26 14.52 2.31
CA VAL A 105 -10.51 13.68 1.12
C VAL A 105 -11.21 12.40 1.55
N ALA A 106 -12.22 11.99 0.80
CA ALA A 106 -12.89 10.72 0.98
C ALA A 106 -13.02 10.02 -0.38
N ALA A 107 -12.60 8.76 -0.50
CA ALA A 107 -12.61 8.01 -1.74
C ALA A 107 -13.27 6.64 -1.58
N MET A 108 -14.24 6.33 -2.43
CA MET A 108 -14.89 5.02 -2.47
C MET A 108 -13.92 3.95 -2.98
N GLY A 109 -13.75 2.86 -2.23
CA GLY A 109 -12.77 1.81 -2.54
C GLY A 109 -12.96 1.14 -3.91
N ALA A 110 -14.20 0.90 -4.32
CA ALA A 110 -14.50 0.18 -5.56
C ALA A 110 -14.33 1.03 -6.82
N SER A 111 -14.71 2.33 -6.76
CA SER A 111 -14.77 3.22 -7.93
C SER A 111 -13.69 4.29 -7.93
N SER A 112 -13.03 4.51 -6.81
CA SER A 112 -12.17 5.69 -6.56
C SER A 112 -12.93 7.02 -6.74
N TYR A 113 -14.28 6.99 -6.68
CA TYR A 113 -15.08 8.20 -6.71
C TYR A 113 -14.78 9.01 -5.46
N THR A 114 -14.33 10.25 -5.65
CA THR A 114 -13.69 11.04 -4.58
C THR A 114 -14.49 12.29 -4.28
N PHE A 115 -14.71 12.53 -2.99
CA PHE A 115 -15.18 13.78 -2.42
C PHE A 115 -14.01 14.49 -1.73
N ALA A 116 -13.96 15.81 -1.82
CA ALA A 116 -13.01 16.61 -1.08
C ALA A 116 -13.67 17.90 -0.55
N CYS A 117 -13.23 18.35 0.61
CA CYS A 117 -13.67 19.62 1.17
C CYS A 117 -12.57 20.28 2.03
N ALA A 118 -12.67 21.59 2.17
CA ALA A 118 -11.81 22.35 3.05
C ALA A 118 -12.32 22.33 4.49
N THR A 119 -11.39 22.19 5.45
CA THR A 119 -11.63 22.28 6.89
C THR A 119 -10.64 23.26 7.52
N PRO A 120 -10.95 23.86 8.68
CA PRO A 120 -10.01 24.76 9.39
C PRO A 120 -8.80 24.06 9.95
N ALA A 121 -8.92 22.79 10.38
CA ALA A 121 -7.87 22.00 10.99
C ALA A 121 -8.09 20.49 10.68
N GLU A 122 -7.38 19.62 11.40
CA GLU A 122 -7.51 18.15 11.33
C GLU A 122 -7.97 17.59 12.68
N THR A 123 -8.86 18.29 13.35
CA THR A 123 -9.43 17.86 14.64
C THR A 123 -10.42 16.71 14.45
N MET A 124 -10.80 16.04 15.54
CA MET A 124 -11.88 15.05 15.53
C MET A 124 -13.17 15.59 14.90
N GLU A 125 -13.52 16.83 15.25
CA GLU A 125 -14.71 17.49 14.71
C GLU A 125 -14.60 17.68 13.20
N ASP A 126 -13.43 18.10 12.69
CA ASP A 126 -13.17 18.26 11.26
C ASP A 126 -13.27 16.94 10.52
N TRP A 127 -12.72 15.84 11.09
CA TRP A 127 -12.85 14.50 10.56
C TRP A 127 -14.31 14.06 10.44
N LEU A 128 -15.07 14.12 11.53
CA LEU A 128 -16.48 13.68 11.54
C LEU A 128 -17.36 14.56 10.65
N SER A 129 -17.13 15.88 10.65
CA SER A 129 -17.81 16.80 9.72
C SER A 129 -17.48 16.50 8.27
N GLY A 130 -16.22 16.26 7.94
CA GLY A 130 -15.79 15.86 6.61
C GLY A 130 -16.44 14.56 6.14
N ILE A 131 -16.49 13.55 7.01
CA ILE A 131 -17.16 12.27 6.73
C ILE A 131 -18.65 12.47 6.52
N ALA A 132 -19.35 13.20 7.40
CA ALA A 132 -20.79 13.45 7.26
C ALA A 132 -21.14 14.14 5.92
N ARG A 133 -20.33 15.13 5.51
CA ARG A 133 -20.48 15.81 4.21
C ARG A 133 -20.22 14.85 3.04
N ALA A 134 -19.24 13.95 3.16
CA ALA A 134 -18.97 12.94 2.15
C ALA A 134 -20.13 11.94 2.03
N LEU A 135 -20.70 11.45 3.14
CA LEU A 135 -21.87 10.58 3.13
C LEU A 135 -23.08 11.25 2.44
N THR A 136 -23.30 12.53 2.71
CA THR A 136 -24.34 13.33 2.04
C THR A 136 -24.07 13.43 0.53
N PHE A 137 -22.83 13.70 0.13
CA PHE A 137 -22.41 13.76 -1.26
C PHE A 137 -22.62 12.45 -2.02
N TYR A 138 -22.29 11.32 -1.39
CA TYR A 138 -22.48 9.99 -1.99
C TYR A 138 -23.94 9.52 -1.98
N GLY A 139 -24.80 10.12 -1.19
CA GLY A 139 -26.19 9.71 -1.04
C GLY A 139 -26.36 8.35 -0.36
N GLY A 140 -25.37 7.93 0.45
CA GLY A 140 -25.38 6.63 1.12
C GLY A 140 -24.23 6.46 2.10
N VAL A 141 -24.31 5.38 2.90
CA VAL A 141 -23.35 5.07 3.95
C VAL A 141 -22.61 3.77 3.59
N PRO A 142 -21.27 3.75 3.56
CA PRO A 142 -20.48 2.54 3.35
C PRO A 142 -20.53 1.64 4.57
N GLN A 143 -20.23 0.34 4.39
CA GLN A 143 -20.15 -0.60 5.51
C GLN A 143 -18.98 -0.26 6.44
N LEU A 144 -17.85 0.17 5.86
CA LEU A 144 -16.62 0.48 6.59
C LEU A 144 -16.05 1.84 6.17
N ILE A 145 -15.67 2.63 7.15
CA ILE A 145 -14.86 3.84 6.97
C ILE A 145 -13.44 3.51 7.43
N VAL A 146 -12.47 3.73 6.54
CA VAL A 146 -11.05 3.38 6.74
C VAL A 146 -10.23 4.67 6.73
N PRO A 147 -9.95 5.25 7.90
CA PRO A 147 -9.06 6.40 7.99
C PRO A 147 -7.59 5.97 7.83
N ASP A 148 -6.79 6.78 7.13
CA ASP A 148 -5.33 6.61 7.09
C ASP A 148 -4.71 7.36 8.28
N ASN A 149 -4.12 6.61 9.21
CA ASN A 149 -3.48 7.12 10.43
C ASN A 149 -4.36 8.04 11.32
N PRO A 150 -5.41 7.52 11.94
CA PRO A 150 -6.43 8.31 12.64
C PRO A 150 -6.04 8.68 14.07
N ARG A 151 -4.85 9.27 14.31
CA ARG A 151 -4.42 9.65 15.68
C ARG A 151 -5.46 10.49 16.42
N ALA A 152 -6.21 11.33 15.71
CA ALA A 152 -7.27 12.13 16.28
C ALA A 152 -8.52 11.31 16.64
N MET A 153 -8.69 10.10 16.10
CA MET A 153 -9.88 9.26 16.26
C MET A 153 -9.66 8.10 17.24
N ILE A 154 -8.42 7.88 17.68
CA ILE A 154 -8.05 6.81 18.61
C ILE A 154 -7.91 7.38 20.01
N ALA A 155 -8.73 6.90 20.95
CA ALA A 155 -8.68 7.32 22.35
C ALA A 155 -7.51 6.69 23.11
N ASP A 156 -7.12 5.47 22.71
CA ASP A 156 -5.99 4.74 23.31
C ASP A 156 -5.15 4.11 22.21
N PRO A 157 -3.89 4.57 22.02
CA PRO A 157 -3.01 4.08 20.96
C PRO A 157 -2.33 2.75 21.37
N ASP A 158 -3.08 1.77 21.83
CA ASP A 158 -2.52 0.43 22.01
C ASP A 158 -2.14 -0.12 20.63
N ARG A 159 -0.91 -0.65 20.55
CA ARG A 159 -0.32 -1.16 19.32
C ARG A 159 -1.02 -2.41 18.79
N TYR A 160 -1.78 -3.09 19.61
CA TYR A 160 -2.46 -4.36 19.30
C TYR A 160 -3.97 -4.23 19.18
N GLU A 161 -4.60 -3.32 19.92
CA GLU A 161 -6.06 -3.09 19.90
C GLU A 161 -6.36 -1.59 20.03
N PRO A 162 -6.22 -0.78 18.96
CA PRO A 162 -6.56 0.63 19.01
C PRO A 162 -8.06 0.80 19.26
N ARG A 163 -8.44 1.48 20.35
CA ARG A 163 -9.84 1.75 20.69
C ARG A 163 -10.26 3.09 20.12
N ALA A 164 -11.34 3.08 19.33
CA ALA A 164 -11.97 4.31 18.88
C ALA A 164 -12.57 5.10 20.05
N GLY A 165 -12.47 6.42 20.02
CA GLY A 165 -13.09 7.27 21.03
C GLY A 165 -14.61 7.15 21.02
N ASP A 166 -15.27 7.41 22.17
CA ASP A 166 -16.74 7.28 22.32
C ASP A 166 -17.50 8.07 21.25
N THR A 167 -17.05 9.26 20.92
CA THR A 167 -17.64 10.10 19.85
C THR A 167 -17.62 9.42 18.47
N VAL A 168 -16.54 8.70 18.14
CA VAL A 168 -16.42 7.95 16.88
C VAL A 168 -17.37 6.76 16.88
N LEU A 169 -17.50 6.07 18.02
CA LEU A 169 -18.43 4.96 18.18
C LEU A 169 -19.89 5.42 18.07
N ASP A 170 -20.22 6.56 18.65
CA ASP A 170 -21.57 7.14 18.55
C ASP A 170 -21.88 7.58 17.14
N PHE A 171 -20.92 8.18 16.44
CA PHE A 171 -21.04 8.50 15.02
C PHE A 171 -21.27 7.23 14.18
N ALA A 172 -20.50 6.17 14.41
CA ALA A 172 -20.65 4.90 13.72
C ALA A 172 -22.04 4.29 13.93
N ARG A 173 -22.55 4.30 15.18
CA ARG A 173 -23.91 3.84 15.52
C ARG A 173 -24.98 4.66 14.83
N HIS A 174 -24.82 6.00 14.82
CA HIS A 174 -25.80 6.92 14.21
C HIS A 174 -25.96 6.65 12.71
N TYR A 175 -24.88 6.45 11.99
CA TYR A 175 -24.91 6.21 10.54
C TYR A 175 -25.03 4.72 10.16
N GLY A 176 -24.92 3.78 11.09
CA GLY A 176 -24.96 2.35 10.81
C GLY A 176 -23.73 1.84 10.04
N THR A 177 -22.55 2.38 10.34
CA THR A 177 -21.27 2.03 9.74
C THR A 177 -20.28 1.54 10.79
N SER A 178 -19.07 1.16 10.39
CA SER A 178 -17.97 0.83 11.29
C SER A 178 -16.69 1.54 10.87
N PHE A 179 -15.82 1.85 11.83
CA PHE A 179 -14.47 2.35 11.55
C PHE A 179 -13.47 1.20 11.63
N LEU A 180 -12.59 1.14 10.66
CA LEU A 180 -11.44 0.24 10.64
C LEU A 180 -10.19 1.11 10.72
N PRO A 181 -9.61 1.28 11.91
CA PRO A 181 -8.39 2.08 12.13
C PRO A 181 -7.14 1.40 11.57
#